data_5f8c65d9155c89121e87a016182bc46a
#
_entry.id   5f8c65d9155c89121e87a016182bc46a
#
_cell.length_a   1.000
_cell.length_b   1.000
_cell.length_c   1.000
_cell.angle_alpha   90.00
_cell.angle_beta   90.00
_cell.angle_gamma   90.00
#
_symmetry.space_group_name_H-M   'P 1'
#
loop_
_entity.id
_entity.type
_entity.pdbx_description
1 polymer ?
#
loop_
_entity_poly.entity_id
_entity_poly.type
_entity_poly.pdbx_seq_one_letter_code
_entity_poly.pdbx_strand_id
1 'polypeptide(L)'
;MKKTTKIIALLMAVMMMALLCACGNQENGAAKNNSEDNQNNSEANQSGQQAEEPKTPANALEQIKADGVLTVALSPDFTPMEFVDSSKEGQEQYVGFDVSLANFIAQELGVSLEIQAMNFDACQTAVYTGSVPMAISGFSWTEERAENYEMSDYYYAGENETEQVLLIRKDDAETYTKAEDFAGKDVGAQISSLQMQLVQDQLADANPITIGTIDTGVLELKSGNIEALAVATGNGEMICQNNPDLMVCAWKFDVKAEYEANVIIMQKGETELLEAVNAALAKAYEAGYYGEWYEAAVELGKSAAATEVTID
;
A
#
# COMPACT_ATOMS: atom_id res chain seq x y z
N MET A 1 -25.85 -12.09 46.98
CA MET A 1 -27.03 -11.27 46.77
C MET A 1 -26.95 -10.86 45.30
N LYS A 2 -27.43 -11.60 44.34
CA LYS A 2 -28.78 -11.81 43.77
C LYS A 2 -29.46 -10.51 43.38
N LYS A 3 -29.72 -10.41 42.06
CA LYS A 3 -30.67 -9.59 41.30
C LYS A 3 -30.17 -8.21 40.88
N THR A 4 -29.77 -8.05 39.58
CA THR A 4 -30.62 -7.43 38.56
C THR A 4 -29.98 -7.65 37.18
N THR A 5 -30.27 -8.78 36.60
CA THR A 5 -30.11 -9.08 35.17
C THR A 5 -31.53 -9.23 34.62
N LYS A 6 -31.84 -8.65 33.51
CA LYS A 6 -33.06 -8.65 32.71
C LYS A 6 -33.79 -7.32 32.77
N ILE A 7 -33.64 -6.58 31.71
CA ILE A 7 -34.57 -5.73 30.96
C ILE A 7 -33.69 -4.88 30.02
N ILE A 8 -33.37 -5.32 28.84
CA ILE A 8 -33.09 -4.60 27.57
C ILE A 8 -32.92 -5.69 26.51
N ALA A 9 -34.00 -6.33 26.19
CA ALA A 9 -34.07 -7.24 25.02
C ALA A 9 -35.56 -7.28 24.59
N LEU A 10 -36.12 -6.13 24.23
CA LEU A 10 -37.44 -6.09 23.59
C LEU A 10 -37.74 -4.68 23.03
N LEU A 11 -37.00 -4.26 21.97
CA LEU A 11 -37.37 -3.07 21.19
C LEU A 11 -36.57 -3.00 19.88
N MET A 12 -36.57 -4.09 19.09
CA MET A 12 -36.16 -4.07 17.68
C MET A 12 -36.85 -5.18 16.89
N ALA A 13 -38.15 -5.13 16.85
CA ALA A 13 -38.97 -5.98 16.00
C ALA A 13 -40.34 -5.36 15.73
N VAL A 14 -40.39 -4.16 15.15
CA VAL A 14 -41.58 -3.63 14.45
C VAL A 14 -41.10 -2.49 13.55
N MET A 15 -40.71 -2.79 12.32
CA MET A 15 -40.74 -1.89 11.17
C MET A 15 -40.31 -2.59 9.90
N MET A 16 -41.04 -3.66 9.56
CA MET A 16 -41.06 -4.25 8.23
C MET A 16 -42.48 -4.72 7.97
N MET A 17 -43.30 -3.88 7.34
CA MET A 17 -44.48 -4.24 6.56
C MET A 17 -45.19 -2.95 6.13
N ALA A 18 -45.08 -2.65 4.88
CA ALA A 18 -46.11 -2.09 4.03
C ALA A 18 -45.47 -1.48 2.78
N LEU A 19 -45.63 -2.18 1.69
CA LEU A 19 -45.97 -1.64 0.36
C LEU A 19 -45.82 -2.76 -0.70
N LEU A 20 -46.84 -3.62 -0.69
CA LEU A 20 -47.23 -4.46 -1.81
C LEU A 20 -48.65 -4.06 -2.20
N CYS A 21 -48.88 -3.94 -3.49
CA CYS A 21 -50.12 -3.76 -4.27
C CYS A 21 -50.09 -2.46 -5.09
N ALA A 22 -49.99 -2.54 -6.43
CA ALA A 22 -51.05 -2.96 -7.27
C ALA A 22 -50.55 -3.27 -8.71
N CYS A 23 -50.76 -4.51 -9.13
CA CYS A 23 -50.96 -4.88 -10.52
C CYS A 23 -52.39 -4.57 -10.94
N GLY A 24 -52.59 -4.03 -12.14
CA GLY A 24 -53.90 -3.88 -12.78
C GLY A 24 -53.74 -3.79 -14.28
N ASN A 25 -53.91 -4.94 -14.90
CA ASN A 25 -54.00 -5.15 -16.35
C ASN A 25 -55.43 -4.91 -16.80
N GLN A 26 -55.68 -4.20 -17.91
CA GLN A 26 -56.81 -4.53 -18.78
C GLN A 26 -56.71 -3.92 -20.19
N GLU A 27 -56.98 -4.78 -21.12
CA GLU A 27 -56.97 -4.64 -22.57
C GLU A 27 -58.19 -3.88 -23.15
N ASN A 28 -58.03 -3.49 -24.42
CA ASN A 28 -58.95 -3.40 -25.53
C ASN A 28 -59.91 -2.18 -25.70
N GLY A 29 -59.82 -1.66 -26.92
CA GLY A 29 -60.94 -0.98 -27.55
C GLY A 29 -60.52 -0.07 -28.70
N ALA A 30 -60.58 -0.59 -29.92
CA ALA A 30 -60.39 0.15 -31.15
C ALA A 30 -61.58 1.07 -31.48
N ALA A 31 -61.29 2.25 -32.06
CA ALA A 31 -62.15 2.85 -33.09
C ALA A 31 -61.47 4.04 -33.80
N LYS A 32 -61.58 4.02 -35.09
CA LYS A 32 -61.17 5.00 -36.12
C LYS A 32 -61.95 6.33 -35.98
N ASN A 33 -61.36 7.45 -36.35
CA ASN A 33 -61.65 8.22 -37.57
C ASN A 33 -60.93 9.57 -37.65
N ASN A 34 -60.30 9.77 -38.76
CA ASN A 34 -60.22 10.91 -39.70
C ASN A 34 -60.48 12.35 -39.25
N SER A 35 -59.58 13.22 -39.55
CA SER A 35 -59.57 14.20 -40.65
C SER A 35 -58.78 15.47 -40.30
N GLU A 36 -57.88 15.76 -41.21
CA GLU A 36 -57.57 17.04 -41.87
C GLU A 36 -56.95 18.22 -41.16
N ASP A 37 -55.74 18.49 -41.70
CA ASP A 37 -55.16 19.79 -42.05
C ASP A 37 -55.11 20.94 -41.05
N ASN A 38 -53.90 21.30 -40.65
CA ASN A 38 -53.42 22.63 -41.04
C ASN A 38 -51.89 22.75 -40.88
N GLN A 39 -51.25 23.08 -41.98
CA GLN A 39 -49.84 23.52 -42.05
C GLN A 39 -49.69 24.82 -41.22
N ASN A 40 -48.69 24.87 -40.35
CA ASN A 40 -47.94 26.10 -40.21
C ASN A 40 -46.50 25.86 -39.79
N ASN A 41 -45.65 26.28 -40.67
CA ASN A 41 -44.21 26.23 -40.64
C ASN A 41 -43.67 27.18 -39.57
N SER A 42 -42.85 26.67 -38.66
CA SER A 42 -41.95 27.53 -37.89
C SER A 42 -40.70 26.67 -37.57
N GLU A 43 -39.68 26.85 -38.39
CA GLU A 43 -38.32 26.40 -38.13
C GLU A 43 -37.81 27.04 -36.82
N ALA A 44 -37.76 26.26 -35.74
CA ALA A 44 -36.99 26.57 -34.57
C ALA A 44 -35.80 25.61 -34.51
N ASN A 45 -34.66 26.14 -34.89
CA ASN A 45 -33.35 25.53 -34.80
C ASN A 45 -33.05 25.22 -33.32
N GLN A 46 -33.36 23.99 -32.86
CA GLN A 46 -32.87 23.48 -31.60
C GLN A 46 -31.57 22.72 -31.88
N SER A 47 -30.46 23.44 -31.70
CA SER A 47 -29.17 22.79 -31.48
C SER A 47 -29.28 22.03 -30.14
N GLY A 48 -29.68 20.77 -30.22
CA GLY A 48 -29.63 19.85 -29.09
C GLY A 48 -28.16 19.58 -28.78
N GLN A 49 -27.61 20.24 -27.79
CA GLN A 49 -26.50 19.70 -27.05
C GLN A 49 -27.01 18.43 -26.34
N GLN A 50 -26.75 17.29 -26.97
CA GLN A 50 -26.78 16.02 -26.24
C GLN A 50 -25.71 16.13 -25.18
N ALA A 51 -26.10 16.25 -23.92
CA ALA A 51 -25.22 15.95 -22.80
C ALA A 51 -24.77 14.49 -23.00
N GLU A 52 -23.52 14.26 -23.31
CA GLU A 52 -22.96 12.91 -23.26
C GLU A 52 -23.19 12.37 -21.84
N GLU A 53 -23.84 11.22 -21.75
CA GLU A 53 -23.92 10.49 -20.49
C GLU A 53 -22.48 10.22 -20.03
N PRO A 54 -22.16 10.40 -18.74
CA PRO A 54 -20.82 10.12 -18.22
C PRO A 54 -20.48 8.66 -18.54
N LYS A 55 -19.45 8.46 -19.37
CA LYS A 55 -18.95 7.12 -19.65
C LYS A 55 -18.40 6.52 -18.37
N THR A 56 -18.82 5.30 -18.04
CA THR A 56 -18.18 4.52 -16.98
C THR A 56 -16.71 4.30 -17.38
N PRO A 57 -15.74 4.59 -16.50
CA PRO A 57 -14.33 4.34 -16.77
C PRO A 57 -14.09 2.88 -17.15
N ALA A 58 -13.23 2.63 -18.14
CA ALA A 58 -12.98 1.30 -18.67
C ALA A 58 -11.84 0.57 -17.91
N ASN A 59 -10.98 1.30 -17.21
CA ASN A 59 -9.82 0.81 -16.47
C ASN A 59 -9.48 1.75 -15.31
N ALA A 60 -8.52 1.35 -14.44
CA ALA A 60 -8.12 2.13 -13.29
C ALA A 60 -7.53 3.51 -13.67
N LEU A 61 -6.78 3.63 -14.76
CA LEU A 61 -6.21 4.91 -15.19
C LEU A 61 -7.31 5.92 -15.56
N GLU A 62 -8.35 5.49 -16.27
CA GLU A 62 -9.49 6.35 -16.58
C GLU A 62 -10.27 6.75 -15.34
N GLN A 63 -10.42 5.84 -14.36
CA GLN A 63 -11.05 6.12 -13.09
C GLN A 63 -10.26 7.16 -12.30
N ILE A 64 -8.94 6.98 -12.14
CA ILE A 64 -8.04 7.94 -11.47
C ILE A 64 -8.16 9.34 -12.09
N LYS A 65 -8.16 9.42 -13.42
CA LYS A 65 -8.30 10.70 -14.13
C LYS A 65 -9.69 11.34 -13.95
N ALA A 66 -10.74 10.53 -13.91
CA ALA A 66 -12.10 11.01 -13.69
C ALA A 66 -12.31 11.54 -12.27
N ASP A 67 -11.73 10.86 -11.28
CA ASP A 67 -11.80 11.24 -9.86
C ASP A 67 -10.85 12.41 -9.53
N GLY A 68 -9.79 12.60 -10.34
CA GLY A 68 -8.77 13.62 -10.10
C GLY A 68 -7.84 13.29 -8.94
N VAL A 69 -7.82 12.04 -8.49
CA VAL A 69 -7.04 11.55 -7.33
C VAL A 69 -6.41 10.20 -7.65
N LEU A 70 -5.11 10.08 -7.37
CA LEU A 70 -4.39 8.81 -7.30
C LEU A 70 -4.32 8.38 -5.84
N THR A 71 -5.02 7.31 -5.48
CA THR A 71 -4.91 6.67 -4.17
C THR A 71 -3.79 5.64 -4.20
N VAL A 72 -2.83 5.74 -3.27
CA VAL A 72 -1.68 4.84 -3.16
C VAL A 72 -1.67 4.22 -1.77
N ALA A 73 -1.67 2.88 -1.70
CA ALA A 73 -1.44 2.16 -0.44
C ALA A 73 0.06 2.07 -0.13
N LEU A 74 0.43 2.28 1.13
CA LEU A 74 1.78 2.06 1.63
C LEU A 74 1.78 1.74 3.13
N SER A 75 2.85 1.07 3.60
CA SER A 75 3.10 0.76 5.02
C SER A 75 4.16 1.73 5.55
N PRO A 76 3.80 2.80 6.28
CA PRO A 76 4.73 3.88 6.60
C PRO A 76 5.60 3.54 7.82
N ASP A 77 6.29 2.41 7.79
CA ASP A 77 7.18 1.88 8.82
C ASP A 77 8.56 1.46 8.27
N PHE A 78 8.89 1.89 7.03
CA PHE A 78 10.08 1.47 6.30
C PHE A 78 10.99 2.66 5.93
N THR A 79 11.55 3.34 6.95
CA THR A 79 12.49 4.47 6.77
C THR A 79 13.77 3.99 6.05
N PRO A 80 14.28 4.68 5.00
CA PRO A 80 13.88 5.99 4.50
C PRO A 80 12.85 5.95 3.35
N MET A 81 12.33 4.77 2.99
CA MET A 81 11.46 4.62 1.84
C MET A 81 10.09 5.28 2.09
N GLU A 82 9.39 4.89 3.15
CA GLU A 82 8.14 5.50 3.60
C GLU A 82 8.00 5.43 5.13
N PHE A 83 7.66 6.56 5.73
CA PHE A 83 7.51 6.67 7.17
C PHE A 83 6.63 7.86 7.59
N VAL A 84 6.33 7.94 8.89
CA VAL A 84 5.55 9.03 9.45
C VAL A 84 6.47 10.09 10.04
N ASP A 85 6.32 11.33 9.59
CA ASP A 85 6.86 12.52 10.25
C ASP A 85 5.85 13.00 11.30
N SER A 86 6.07 12.66 12.56
CA SER A 86 5.18 12.99 13.68
C SER A 86 5.05 14.48 13.97
N SER A 87 5.86 15.33 13.34
CA SER A 87 5.74 16.79 13.41
C SER A 87 4.64 17.35 12.51
N LYS A 88 4.07 16.53 11.63
CA LYS A 88 3.04 16.88 10.66
C LYS A 88 1.74 16.12 10.91
N GLU A 89 0.67 16.57 10.27
CA GLU A 89 -0.65 15.96 10.38
C GLU A 89 -1.28 15.70 9.00
N GLY A 90 -2.30 14.84 8.97
CA GLY A 90 -3.03 14.52 7.73
C GLY A 90 -2.16 13.85 6.69
N GLN A 91 -2.33 14.18 5.42
CA GLN A 91 -1.56 13.60 4.32
C GLN A 91 -0.08 14.01 4.34
N GLU A 92 0.26 15.17 4.88
CA GLU A 92 1.63 15.68 4.93
C GLU A 92 2.53 14.91 5.90
N GLN A 93 1.95 14.10 6.82
CA GLN A 93 2.73 13.27 7.75
C GLN A 93 3.46 12.11 7.04
N TYR A 94 2.96 11.66 5.89
CA TYR A 94 3.60 10.58 5.14
C TYR A 94 4.72 11.14 4.30
N VAL A 95 5.93 10.65 4.52
CA VAL A 95 7.16 11.14 3.93
C VAL A 95 8.08 9.98 3.54
N GLY A 96 9.11 10.28 2.75
CA GLY A 96 10.08 9.30 2.32
C GLY A 96 10.26 9.28 0.81
N PHE A 97 11.14 8.39 0.35
CA PHE A 97 11.44 8.24 -1.07
C PHE A 97 10.19 7.80 -1.86
N ASP A 98 9.49 6.74 -1.40
CA ASP A 98 8.31 6.19 -2.07
C ASP A 98 7.15 7.19 -2.12
N VAL A 99 7.01 8.04 -1.09
CA VAL A 99 6.02 9.13 -1.10
C VAL A 99 6.39 10.21 -2.12
N SER A 100 7.68 10.54 -2.27
CA SER A 100 8.15 11.48 -3.29
C SER A 100 7.89 10.94 -4.69
N LEU A 101 8.14 9.65 -4.91
CA LEU A 101 7.86 8.94 -6.15
C LEU A 101 6.35 8.92 -6.45
N ALA A 102 5.50 8.59 -5.47
CA ALA A 102 4.05 8.61 -5.60
C ALA A 102 3.52 10.01 -5.98
N ASN A 103 4.04 11.07 -5.35
CA ASN A 103 3.72 12.45 -5.69
C ASN A 103 4.08 12.78 -7.14
N PHE A 104 5.26 12.36 -7.59
CA PHE A 104 5.69 12.60 -8.95
C PHE A 104 4.79 11.87 -9.96
N ILE A 105 4.43 10.61 -9.70
CA ILE A 105 3.50 9.84 -10.55
C ILE A 105 2.15 10.55 -10.62
N ALA A 106 1.58 10.99 -9.49
CA ALA A 106 0.31 11.73 -9.48
C ALA A 106 0.38 13.02 -10.30
N GLN A 107 1.49 13.78 -10.22
CA GLN A 107 1.73 14.98 -11.02
C GLN A 107 1.79 14.66 -12.52
N GLU A 108 2.48 13.60 -12.92
CA GLU A 108 2.56 13.17 -14.31
C GLU A 108 1.20 12.72 -14.88
N LEU A 109 0.35 12.15 -14.03
CA LEU A 109 -1.04 11.80 -14.38
C LEU A 109 -1.97 13.02 -14.38
N GLY A 110 -1.56 14.15 -13.82
CA GLY A 110 -2.35 15.39 -13.71
C GLY A 110 -3.43 15.35 -12.63
N VAL A 111 -3.19 14.59 -11.55
CA VAL A 111 -4.14 14.36 -10.44
C VAL A 111 -3.46 14.67 -9.08
N SER A 112 -4.25 14.75 -8.01
CA SER A 112 -3.72 14.82 -6.65
C SER A 112 -3.35 13.44 -6.12
N LEU A 113 -2.45 13.38 -5.12
CA LEU A 113 -2.11 12.15 -4.40
C LEU A 113 -2.94 12.04 -3.12
N GLU A 114 -3.41 10.82 -2.82
CA GLU A 114 -3.93 10.43 -1.51
C GLU A 114 -3.22 9.16 -1.04
N ILE A 115 -2.55 9.23 0.11
CA ILE A 115 -1.92 8.07 0.75
C ILE A 115 -2.94 7.36 1.63
N GLN A 116 -3.11 6.07 1.39
CA GLN A 116 -3.88 5.18 2.24
C GLN A 116 -2.92 4.28 3.01
N ALA A 117 -2.56 4.71 4.23
CA ALA A 117 -1.64 3.99 5.09
C ALA A 117 -2.31 2.73 5.66
N MET A 118 -1.60 1.60 5.57
CA MET A 118 -2.03 0.31 6.10
C MET A 118 -0.82 -0.61 6.28
N ASN A 119 -0.98 -1.77 6.90
CA ASN A 119 0.10 -2.74 7.03
C ASN A 119 0.52 -3.27 5.65
N PHE A 120 1.76 -3.74 5.54
CA PHE A 120 2.38 -4.19 4.30
C PHE A 120 1.59 -5.28 3.55
N ASP A 121 1.09 -6.29 4.25
CA ASP A 121 0.24 -7.33 3.70
C ASP A 121 -1.15 -6.82 3.29
N ALA A 122 -1.67 -5.84 4.03
CA ALA A 122 -2.93 -5.19 3.68
C ALA A 122 -2.82 -4.36 2.39
N CYS A 123 -1.67 -3.71 2.13
CA CYS A 123 -1.40 -3.02 0.86
C CYS A 123 -1.54 -3.98 -0.32
N GLN A 124 -0.93 -5.15 -0.22
CA GLN A 124 -1.00 -6.19 -1.25
C GLN A 124 -2.45 -6.67 -1.46
N THR A 125 -3.16 -6.94 -0.36
CA THR A 125 -4.56 -7.36 -0.40
C THR A 125 -5.46 -6.28 -1.03
N ALA A 126 -5.25 -5.01 -0.69
CA ALA A 126 -6.04 -3.90 -1.22
C ALA A 126 -5.89 -3.74 -2.73
N VAL A 127 -4.67 -3.90 -3.26
CA VAL A 127 -4.42 -3.91 -4.71
C VAL A 127 -5.04 -5.15 -5.36
N TYR A 128 -4.83 -6.34 -4.78
CA TYR A 128 -5.38 -7.59 -5.32
C TYR A 128 -6.90 -7.55 -5.47
N THR A 129 -7.59 -6.97 -4.51
CA THR A 129 -9.05 -6.84 -4.51
C THR A 129 -9.57 -5.64 -5.33
N GLY A 130 -8.67 -4.77 -5.82
CA GLY A 130 -9.04 -3.54 -6.52
C GLY A 130 -9.60 -2.45 -5.61
N SER A 131 -9.36 -2.53 -4.30
CA SER A 131 -9.79 -1.50 -3.33
C SER A 131 -8.95 -0.23 -3.46
N VAL A 132 -7.69 -0.36 -3.90
CA VAL A 132 -6.81 0.72 -4.33
C VAL A 132 -6.19 0.35 -5.68
N PRO A 133 -5.90 1.33 -6.55
CA PRO A 133 -5.37 1.04 -7.89
C PRO A 133 -3.91 0.56 -7.87
N MET A 134 -3.13 0.98 -6.88
CA MET A 134 -1.71 0.66 -6.78
C MET A 134 -1.17 0.78 -5.35
N ALA A 135 -0.04 0.13 -5.11
CA ALA A 135 0.74 0.29 -3.87
C ALA A 135 2.21 0.51 -4.20
N ILE A 136 2.84 1.39 -3.41
CA ILE A 136 4.27 1.68 -3.40
C ILE A 136 4.74 1.55 -1.96
N SER A 137 5.55 0.55 -1.63
CA SER A 137 5.99 0.29 -0.25
C SER A 137 7.21 -0.64 -0.25
N GLY A 138 8.28 -0.24 -0.94
CA GLY A 138 9.52 -1.03 -1.00
C GLY A 138 9.32 -2.48 -1.47
N PHE A 139 8.35 -2.76 -2.33
CA PHE A 139 8.08 -4.14 -2.77
C PHE A 139 9.23 -4.66 -3.62
N SER A 140 9.92 -5.70 -3.17
CA SER A 140 10.83 -6.46 -4.03
C SER A 140 10.04 -7.22 -5.10
N TRP A 141 10.62 -7.35 -6.29
CA TRP A 141 10.10 -8.27 -7.28
C TRP A 141 10.21 -9.72 -6.76
N THR A 142 9.15 -10.51 -6.87
CA THR A 142 9.18 -11.95 -6.62
C THR A 142 8.28 -12.66 -7.63
N GLU A 143 8.55 -13.95 -7.89
CA GLU A 143 7.74 -14.77 -8.80
C GLU A 143 6.27 -14.80 -8.36
N GLU A 144 6.01 -14.94 -7.05
CA GLU A 144 4.67 -14.97 -6.50
C GLU A 144 3.91 -13.67 -6.76
N ARG A 145 4.60 -12.51 -6.59
CA ARG A 145 3.98 -11.21 -6.90
C ARG A 145 3.72 -11.04 -8.39
N ALA A 146 4.64 -11.51 -9.25
CA ALA A 146 4.48 -11.44 -10.70
C ALA A 146 3.28 -12.25 -11.21
N GLU A 147 2.90 -13.33 -10.53
CA GLU A 147 1.69 -14.09 -10.85
C GLU A 147 0.40 -13.35 -10.50
N ASN A 148 0.40 -12.58 -9.41
CA ASN A 148 -0.81 -12.00 -8.81
C ASN A 148 -1.04 -10.53 -9.17
N TYR A 149 0.00 -9.78 -9.59
CA TYR A 149 -0.05 -8.35 -9.84
C TYR A 149 0.53 -7.99 -11.21
N GLU A 150 0.13 -6.85 -11.76
CA GLU A 150 0.98 -6.11 -12.67
C GLU A 150 2.05 -5.41 -11.87
N MET A 151 3.30 -5.50 -12.30
CA MET A 151 4.45 -4.90 -11.63
C MET A 151 5.16 -3.94 -12.56
N SER A 152 5.52 -2.77 -12.04
CA SER A 152 6.24 -1.76 -12.79
C SER A 152 7.64 -2.23 -13.20
N ASP A 153 8.29 -1.45 -14.05
CA ASP A 153 9.73 -1.46 -14.18
C ASP A 153 10.37 -1.20 -12.81
N TYR A 154 11.60 -1.64 -12.65
CA TYR A 154 12.35 -1.43 -11.42
C TYR A 154 12.61 0.05 -11.16
N TYR A 155 12.51 0.43 -9.90
CA TYR A 155 12.91 1.75 -9.45
C TYR A 155 14.03 1.66 -8.40
N TYR A 156 14.67 2.80 -8.12
CA TYR A 156 15.80 2.86 -7.22
C TYR A 156 15.42 2.42 -5.80
N ALA A 157 16.17 1.46 -5.29
CA ALA A 157 15.93 0.89 -3.96
C ALA A 157 16.82 1.49 -2.86
N GLY A 158 17.71 2.43 -3.21
CA GLY A 158 18.75 2.92 -2.32
C GLY A 158 20.02 2.03 -2.35
N GLU A 159 21.18 2.57 -1.96
CA GLU A 159 22.45 1.85 -2.05
C GLU A 159 22.49 0.57 -1.18
N ASN A 160 21.79 0.58 -0.04
CA ASN A 160 21.78 -0.51 0.94
C ASN A 160 20.44 -1.26 1.01
N GLU A 161 19.44 -0.92 0.18
CA GLU A 161 18.12 -1.56 0.25
C GLU A 161 18.05 -2.88 -0.51
N THR A 162 19.06 -3.18 -1.32
CA THR A 162 19.17 -4.44 -2.07
C THR A 162 19.63 -5.62 -1.20
N GLU A 163 20.45 -5.37 -0.20
CA GLU A 163 20.90 -6.39 0.74
C GLU A 163 19.86 -6.61 1.85
N GLN A 164 19.78 -7.86 2.33
CA GLN A 164 18.87 -8.25 3.41
C GLN A 164 19.66 -8.82 4.59
N VAL A 165 19.33 -8.35 5.79
CA VAL A 165 20.09 -8.63 7.01
C VAL A 165 19.20 -9.01 8.18
N LEU A 166 19.83 -9.45 9.25
CA LEU A 166 19.19 -9.60 10.56
C LEU A 166 19.64 -8.47 11.50
N LEU A 167 18.72 -7.87 12.21
CA LEU A 167 19.00 -7.09 13.40
C LEU A 167 19.04 -8.01 14.61
N ILE A 168 20.00 -7.79 15.48
CA ILE A 168 20.18 -8.49 16.76
C ILE A 168 20.47 -7.47 17.86
N ARG A 169 20.31 -7.86 19.13
CA ARG A 169 20.81 -7.09 20.27
C ARG A 169 22.33 -7.11 20.27
N LYS A 170 22.97 -6.00 20.63
CA LYS A 170 24.45 -5.90 20.69
C LYS A 170 25.09 -6.92 21.63
N ASP A 171 24.40 -7.25 22.72
CA ASP A 171 24.90 -8.23 23.69
C ASP A 171 24.99 -9.65 23.11
N ASP A 172 24.28 -9.92 22.01
CA ASP A 172 24.24 -11.20 21.32
C ASP A 172 25.21 -11.30 20.12
N ALA A 173 26.06 -10.26 19.92
CA ALA A 173 26.94 -10.13 18.74
C ALA A 173 27.86 -11.33 18.50
N GLU A 174 28.38 -11.95 19.58
CA GLU A 174 29.23 -13.12 19.49
C GLU A 174 28.46 -14.45 19.45
N THR A 175 27.16 -14.40 19.73
CA THR A 175 26.26 -15.57 19.74
C THR A 175 25.74 -15.88 18.34
N TYR A 176 25.40 -14.84 17.56
CA TYR A 176 24.76 -14.96 16.25
C TYR A 176 25.70 -14.49 15.15
N THR A 177 26.46 -15.41 14.57
CA THR A 177 27.49 -15.10 13.56
C THR A 177 27.32 -15.83 12.23
N LYS A 178 26.45 -16.85 12.20
CA LYS A 178 26.14 -17.69 11.04
C LYS A 178 24.72 -18.24 11.13
N ALA A 179 24.20 -18.75 10.02
CA ALA A 179 22.82 -19.23 9.92
C ALA A 179 22.45 -20.30 10.98
N GLU A 180 23.36 -21.22 11.25
CA GLU A 180 23.12 -22.33 12.19
C GLU A 180 22.93 -21.88 13.65
N ASP A 181 23.41 -20.68 13.99
CA ASP A 181 23.25 -20.11 15.34
C ASP A 181 21.78 -19.75 15.65
N PHE A 182 20.95 -19.63 14.62
CA PHE A 182 19.52 -19.36 14.74
C PHE A 182 18.65 -20.63 14.84
N ALA A 183 19.25 -21.84 14.88
CA ALA A 183 18.48 -23.08 15.02
C ALA A 183 17.64 -23.09 16.31
N GLY A 184 16.33 -23.25 16.18
CA GLY A 184 15.35 -23.22 17.27
C GLY A 184 15.14 -21.83 17.88
N LYS A 185 15.62 -20.75 17.25
CA LYS A 185 15.43 -19.35 17.67
C LYS A 185 14.26 -18.71 16.95
N ASP A 186 13.61 -17.79 17.62
CA ASP A 186 12.51 -17.02 17.08
C ASP A 186 13.05 -15.84 16.26
N VAL A 187 12.84 -15.88 14.93
CA VAL A 187 13.32 -14.87 13.98
C VAL A 187 12.11 -14.15 13.37
N GLY A 188 11.95 -12.88 13.69
CA GLY A 188 10.86 -12.04 13.19
C GLY A 188 11.11 -11.57 11.76
N ALA A 189 10.04 -11.51 10.97
CA ALA A 189 10.01 -10.84 9.67
C ALA A 189 8.59 -10.34 9.38
N GLN A 190 8.50 -9.25 8.62
CA GLN A 190 7.21 -8.68 8.26
C GLN A 190 6.41 -9.67 7.39
N ILE A 191 5.13 -9.80 7.68
CA ILE A 191 4.24 -10.72 6.94
C ILE A 191 4.22 -10.37 5.44
N SER A 192 4.24 -11.41 4.59
CA SER A 192 4.23 -11.28 3.11
C SER A 192 5.41 -10.49 2.54
N SER A 193 6.50 -10.33 3.29
CA SER A 193 7.73 -9.68 2.84
C SER A 193 8.72 -10.68 2.21
N LEU A 194 9.69 -10.14 1.44
CA LEU A 194 10.85 -10.91 0.98
C LEU A 194 11.64 -11.47 2.18
N GLN A 195 11.78 -10.70 3.25
CA GLN A 195 12.50 -11.10 4.45
C GLN A 195 11.89 -12.34 5.09
N MET A 196 10.56 -12.45 5.14
CA MET A 196 9.89 -13.66 5.64
C MET A 196 10.20 -14.87 4.78
N GLN A 197 10.19 -14.72 3.45
CA GLN A 197 10.59 -15.79 2.53
C GLN A 197 12.05 -16.21 2.77
N LEU A 198 12.97 -15.24 2.88
CA LEU A 198 14.40 -15.51 3.12
C LEU A 198 14.65 -16.21 4.47
N VAL A 199 13.92 -15.84 5.53
CA VAL A 199 13.98 -16.54 6.82
C VAL A 199 13.56 -17.99 6.66
N GLN A 200 12.45 -18.26 5.98
CA GLN A 200 11.94 -19.61 5.76
C GLN A 200 12.90 -20.46 4.89
N ASP A 201 13.51 -19.86 3.89
CA ASP A 201 14.38 -20.57 2.93
C ASP A 201 15.79 -20.79 3.47
N GLN A 202 16.37 -19.80 4.18
CA GLN A 202 17.79 -19.82 4.55
C GLN A 202 18.07 -20.07 6.03
N LEU A 203 17.05 -19.92 6.89
CA LEU A 203 17.10 -20.25 8.32
C LEU A 203 16.11 -21.38 8.65
N ALA A 204 16.15 -22.46 7.87
CA ALA A 204 15.14 -23.53 7.91
C ALA A 204 14.93 -24.18 9.29
N ASP A 205 15.94 -24.13 10.17
CA ASP A 205 15.87 -24.65 11.54
C ASP A 205 15.44 -23.58 12.57
N ALA A 206 15.25 -22.32 12.17
CA ALA A 206 14.70 -21.26 13.02
C ALA A 206 13.17 -21.34 13.10
N ASN A 207 12.58 -20.61 14.04
CA ASN A 207 11.14 -20.41 14.14
C ASN A 207 10.79 -19.06 13.52
N PRO A 208 10.22 -18.99 12.31
CA PRO A 208 9.81 -17.73 11.71
C PRO A 208 8.61 -17.14 12.45
N ILE A 209 8.76 -15.92 12.96
CA ILE A 209 7.72 -15.17 13.67
C ILE A 209 7.17 -14.07 12.77
N THR A 210 5.88 -14.10 12.54
CA THR A 210 5.20 -13.09 11.71
C THR A 210 5.07 -11.77 12.46
N ILE A 211 5.58 -10.70 11.88
CA ILE A 211 5.53 -9.33 12.40
C ILE A 211 4.59 -8.50 11.52
N GLY A 212 3.68 -7.74 12.13
CA GLY A 212 2.73 -6.89 11.38
C GLY A 212 3.38 -5.60 10.87
N THR A 213 4.18 -4.93 11.71
CA THR A 213 4.95 -3.72 11.36
C THR A 213 6.39 -3.85 11.82
N ILE A 214 7.33 -3.21 11.10
CA ILE A 214 8.75 -3.24 11.46
C ILE A 214 8.97 -2.65 12.87
N ASP A 215 8.26 -1.58 13.22
CA ASP A 215 8.33 -0.96 14.56
C ASP A 215 7.94 -1.96 15.66
N THR A 216 6.89 -2.75 15.46
CA THR A 216 6.53 -3.84 16.37
C THR A 216 7.67 -4.87 16.47
N GLY A 217 8.28 -5.24 15.35
CA GLY A 217 9.42 -6.16 15.31
C GLY A 217 10.61 -5.65 16.11
N VAL A 218 10.91 -4.35 16.02
CA VAL A 218 11.98 -3.71 16.82
C VAL A 218 11.67 -3.81 18.33
N LEU A 219 10.42 -3.57 18.74
CA LEU A 219 10.01 -3.71 20.14
C LEU A 219 10.11 -5.17 20.64
N GLU A 220 9.69 -6.14 19.83
CA GLU A 220 9.79 -7.56 20.14
C GLU A 220 11.26 -7.99 20.30
N LEU A 221 12.15 -7.52 19.39
CA LEU A 221 13.59 -7.77 19.47
C LEU A 221 14.21 -7.18 20.74
N LYS A 222 13.91 -5.92 21.06
CA LYS A 222 14.42 -5.24 22.27
C LYS A 222 13.91 -5.90 23.56
N SER A 223 12.67 -6.40 23.55
CA SER A 223 12.05 -7.08 24.69
C SER A 223 12.55 -8.53 24.87
N GLY A 224 13.30 -9.08 23.90
CA GLY A 224 13.78 -10.45 23.91
C GLY A 224 12.70 -11.49 23.60
N ASN A 225 11.60 -11.08 22.99
CA ASN A 225 10.55 -12.00 22.53
C ASN A 225 10.91 -12.67 21.21
N ILE A 226 11.81 -12.05 20.42
CA ILE A 226 12.50 -12.66 19.28
C ILE A 226 14.01 -12.44 19.43
N GLU A 227 14.80 -13.31 18.81
CA GLU A 227 16.25 -13.22 18.84
C GLU A 227 16.82 -12.36 17.72
N ALA A 228 16.14 -12.30 16.58
CA ALA A 228 16.52 -11.46 15.45
C ALA A 228 15.30 -10.93 14.69
N LEU A 229 15.49 -9.83 13.95
CA LEU A 229 14.50 -9.25 13.06
C LEU A 229 15.11 -9.10 11.66
N ALA A 230 14.48 -9.71 10.65
CA ALA A 230 14.91 -9.61 9.26
C ALA A 230 14.39 -8.32 8.61
N VAL A 231 15.30 -7.53 8.02
CA VAL A 231 15.02 -6.24 7.38
C VAL A 231 15.95 -6.01 6.19
N ALA A 232 15.66 -5.01 5.34
CA ALA A 232 16.63 -4.50 4.38
C ALA A 232 17.77 -3.75 5.11
N THR A 233 18.97 -3.76 4.54
CA THR A 233 20.16 -3.20 5.21
C THR A 233 20.02 -1.72 5.51
N GLY A 234 19.53 -0.90 4.56
CA GLY A 234 19.37 0.54 4.78
C GLY A 234 18.38 0.85 5.88
N ASN A 235 17.23 0.17 5.90
CA ASN A 235 16.27 0.28 6.99
C ASN A 235 16.87 -0.17 8.33
N GLY A 236 17.58 -1.30 8.35
CA GLY A 236 18.25 -1.81 9.54
C GLY A 236 19.31 -0.86 10.11
N GLU A 237 20.09 -0.20 9.26
CA GLU A 237 21.05 0.82 9.67
C GLU A 237 20.38 2.02 10.31
N MET A 238 19.26 2.50 9.73
CA MET A 238 18.46 3.60 10.31
C MET A 238 17.88 3.21 11.68
N ILE A 239 17.36 1.98 11.81
CA ILE A 239 16.87 1.46 13.09
C ILE A 239 17.99 1.44 14.13
N CYS A 240 19.19 0.95 13.78
CA CYS A 240 20.35 0.89 14.70
C CYS A 240 20.87 2.27 15.11
N GLN A 241 20.76 3.29 14.24
CA GLN A 241 21.11 4.67 14.62
C GLN A 241 20.22 5.19 15.76
N ASN A 242 18.95 4.81 15.76
CA ASN A 242 17.95 5.23 16.74
C ASN A 242 17.87 4.29 17.94
N ASN A 243 18.39 3.08 17.82
CA ASN A 243 18.39 2.05 18.87
C ASN A 243 19.82 1.57 19.11
N PRO A 244 20.62 2.29 19.95
CA PRO A 244 22.04 2.00 20.14
C PRO A 244 22.31 0.63 20.80
N ASP A 245 21.31 -0.03 21.32
CA ASP A 245 21.31 -1.40 21.87
C ASP A 245 21.16 -2.49 20.80
N LEU A 246 20.83 -2.12 19.55
CA LEU A 246 20.72 -3.01 18.40
C LEU A 246 21.91 -2.87 17.46
N MET A 247 22.12 -3.89 16.62
CA MET A 247 23.12 -3.90 15.56
C MET A 247 22.70 -4.80 14.40
N VAL A 248 23.27 -4.54 13.23
CA VAL A 248 23.19 -5.46 12.09
C VAL A 248 24.07 -6.68 12.38
N CYS A 249 23.51 -7.87 12.21
CA CYS A 249 24.22 -9.14 12.34
C CYS A 249 25.36 -9.24 11.29
N ALA A 250 26.45 -9.92 11.64
CA ALA A 250 27.54 -10.15 10.70
C ALA A 250 27.15 -11.10 9.57
N TRP A 251 26.20 -12.00 9.80
CA TRP A 251 25.64 -12.88 8.76
C TRP A 251 24.54 -12.12 7.97
N LYS A 252 24.52 -12.35 6.65
CA LYS A 252 23.56 -11.76 5.72
C LYS A 252 22.87 -12.85 4.91
N PHE A 253 21.66 -12.55 4.44
CA PHE A 253 20.96 -13.39 3.48
C PHE A 253 21.65 -13.37 2.11
N ASP A 254 21.57 -14.48 1.40
CA ASP A 254 21.91 -14.55 -0.02
C ASP A 254 20.67 -14.14 -0.83
N VAL A 255 20.77 -13.03 -1.54
CA VAL A 255 19.64 -12.43 -2.26
C VAL A 255 19.84 -12.66 -3.76
N LYS A 256 18.82 -13.17 -4.44
CA LYS A 256 18.86 -13.30 -5.89
C LYS A 256 18.82 -11.91 -6.54
N ALA A 257 19.58 -11.75 -7.64
CA ALA A 257 19.68 -10.45 -8.34
C ALA A 257 18.32 -9.86 -8.77
N GLU A 258 17.36 -10.70 -9.13
CA GLU A 258 15.99 -10.25 -9.45
C GLU A 258 15.22 -9.68 -8.27
N TYR A 259 15.63 -9.96 -7.03
CA TYR A 259 14.99 -9.46 -5.80
C TYR A 259 15.61 -8.16 -5.27
N GLU A 260 16.73 -7.73 -5.89
CA GLU A 260 17.49 -6.56 -5.45
C GLU A 260 16.88 -5.21 -5.87
N ALA A 261 15.71 -5.19 -6.49
CA ALA A 261 15.07 -3.96 -6.94
C ALA A 261 13.63 -3.88 -6.50
N ASN A 262 13.15 -2.65 -6.30
CA ASN A 262 11.77 -2.39 -5.93
C ASN A 262 10.88 -2.23 -7.15
N VAL A 263 9.62 -2.57 -6.98
CA VAL A 263 8.55 -2.43 -7.98
C VAL A 263 7.30 -1.83 -7.36
N ILE A 264 6.49 -1.17 -8.18
CA ILE A 264 5.15 -0.73 -7.85
C ILE A 264 4.20 -1.85 -8.25
N ILE A 265 3.28 -2.22 -7.37
CA ILE A 265 2.27 -3.24 -7.67
C ILE A 265 0.93 -2.60 -8.01
N MET A 266 0.27 -3.15 -9.03
CA MET A 266 -1.06 -2.76 -9.51
C MET A 266 -1.93 -4.00 -9.68
N GLN A 267 -3.24 -3.82 -9.74
CA GLN A 267 -4.14 -4.95 -9.95
C GLN A 267 -3.83 -5.63 -11.30
N LYS A 268 -3.91 -6.95 -11.32
CA LYS A 268 -3.64 -7.75 -12.54
C LYS A 268 -4.57 -7.37 -13.68
N GLY A 269 -3.99 -7.06 -14.84
CA GLY A 269 -4.71 -6.64 -16.05
C GLY A 269 -4.80 -5.13 -16.24
N GLU A 270 -4.35 -4.29 -15.28
CA GLU A 270 -4.35 -2.82 -15.40
C GLU A 270 -3.15 -2.32 -16.22
N THR A 271 -3.10 -2.72 -17.49
CA THR A 271 -1.97 -2.48 -18.40
C THR A 271 -1.78 -1.00 -18.76
N GLU A 272 -2.86 -0.24 -18.91
CA GLU A 272 -2.79 1.19 -19.20
C GLU A 272 -2.25 2.00 -18.01
N LEU A 273 -2.58 1.59 -16.78
CA LEU A 273 -2.01 2.18 -15.57
C LEU A 273 -0.51 1.83 -15.47
N LEU A 274 -0.14 0.58 -15.73
CA LEU A 274 1.25 0.12 -15.75
C LEU A 274 2.09 0.92 -16.75
N GLU A 275 1.63 1.11 -17.98
CA GLU A 275 2.33 1.90 -19.00
C GLU A 275 2.53 3.36 -18.56
N ALA A 276 1.51 3.97 -17.94
CA ALA A 276 1.58 5.35 -17.45
C ALA A 276 2.55 5.48 -16.26
N VAL A 277 2.55 4.52 -15.34
CA VAL A 277 3.49 4.45 -14.21
C VAL A 277 4.93 4.27 -14.72
N ASN A 278 5.19 3.33 -15.62
CA ASN A 278 6.53 3.11 -16.19
C ASN A 278 7.05 4.34 -16.93
N ALA A 279 6.18 5.07 -17.64
CA ALA A 279 6.56 6.33 -18.29
C ALA A 279 6.96 7.40 -17.25
N ALA A 280 6.29 7.46 -16.09
CA ALA A 280 6.66 8.36 -15.01
C ALA A 280 7.99 7.95 -14.35
N LEU A 281 8.20 6.64 -14.10
CA LEU A 281 9.47 6.12 -13.58
C LEU A 281 10.66 6.49 -14.49
N ALA A 282 10.52 6.29 -15.80
CA ALA A 282 11.55 6.64 -16.78
C ALA A 282 11.90 8.14 -16.72
N LYS A 283 10.89 9.02 -16.64
CA LYS A 283 11.10 10.48 -16.52
C LYS A 283 11.80 10.86 -15.21
N ALA A 284 11.41 10.25 -14.09
CA ALA A 284 12.04 10.51 -12.80
C ALA A 284 13.52 10.10 -12.81
N TYR A 285 13.83 8.95 -13.41
CA TYR A 285 15.18 8.44 -13.58
C TYR A 285 16.02 9.35 -14.48
N GLU A 286 15.51 9.72 -15.67
CA GLU A 286 16.18 10.61 -16.62
C GLU A 286 16.46 12.00 -16.04
N ALA A 287 15.55 12.50 -15.19
CA ALA A 287 15.70 13.78 -14.49
C ALA A 287 16.70 13.72 -13.32
N GLY A 288 17.12 12.51 -12.90
CA GLY A 288 18.06 12.32 -11.78
C GLY A 288 17.44 12.52 -10.39
N TYR A 289 16.11 12.45 -10.27
CA TYR A 289 15.40 12.73 -9.02
C TYR A 289 15.62 11.65 -7.93
N TYR A 290 15.92 10.42 -8.30
CA TYR A 290 16.01 9.32 -7.34
C TYR A 290 17.05 9.59 -6.25
N GLY A 291 18.26 10.04 -6.63
CA GLY A 291 19.31 10.36 -5.66
C GLY A 291 18.89 11.51 -4.73
N GLU A 292 18.31 12.59 -5.27
CA GLU A 292 17.83 13.74 -4.48
C GLU A 292 16.74 13.31 -3.46
N TRP A 293 15.75 12.54 -3.90
CA TRP A 293 14.68 12.08 -3.03
C TRP A 293 15.17 11.14 -1.93
N TYR A 294 16.10 10.23 -2.27
CA TYR A 294 16.64 9.30 -1.30
C TYR A 294 17.50 10.01 -0.24
N GLU A 295 18.41 10.91 -0.65
CA GLU A 295 19.20 11.70 0.28
C GLU A 295 18.32 12.56 1.20
N ALA A 296 17.30 13.20 0.65
CA ALA A 296 16.35 13.98 1.45
C ALA A 296 15.57 13.12 2.45
N ALA A 297 15.14 11.92 2.04
CA ALA A 297 14.43 10.98 2.90
C ALA A 297 15.32 10.46 4.04
N VAL A 298 16.60 10.15 3.77
CA VAL A 298 17.59 9.74 4.78
C VAL A 298 17.79 10.86 5.83
N GLU A 299 17.99 12.11 5.38
CA GLU A 299 18.18 13.23 6.31
C GLU A 299 16.91 13.50 7.14
N LEU A 300 15.74 13.37 6.54
CA LEU A 300 14.47 13.53 7.25
C LEU A 300 14.26 12.40 8.25
N GLY A 301 14.57 11.15 7.90
CA GLY A 301 14.48 9.99 8.80
C GLY A 301 15.37 10.12 10.03
N LYS A 302 16.57 10.66 9.90
CA LYS A 302 17.44 10.97 11.04
C LYS A 302 16.83 12.00 12.00
N SER A 303 16.13 13.01 11.46
CA SER A 303 15.50 14.08 12.26
C SER A 303 14.19 13.64 12.90
N ALA A 304 13.38 12.86 12.19
CA ALA A 304 12.11 12.34 12.69
C ALA A 304 12.33 11.39 13.87
N ALA A 305 13.35 10.56 13.82
CA ALA A 305 13.72 9.65 14.88
C ALA A 305 14.26 10.36 16.15
N ALA A 306 14.85 11.54 15.99
CA ALA A 306 15.27 12.36 17.14
C ALA A 306 14.09 12.97 17.91
N THR A 307 12.86 12.84 17.37
CA THR A 307 11.62 13.36 17.97
C THR A 307 10.86 12.27 18.74
N GLU A 308 11.29 11.00 18.72
CA GLU A 308 10.70 9.95 19.54
C GLU A 308 10.93 10.16 21.03
N VAL A 309 9.94 10.78 21.60
CA VAL A 309 9.26 10.58 22.87
C VAL A 309 10.13 10.09 24.04
N THR A 310 10.57 11.04 24.85
CA THR A 310 10.65 10.82 26.29
C THR A 310 9.23 10.52 26.79
N ILE A 311 8.92 9.26 27.01
CA ILE A 311 7.81 8.88 27.90
C ILE A 311 8.31 9.12 29.32
N ASP A 312 7.78 10.18 29.96
CA ASP A 312 7.88 10.41 31.39
C ASP A 312 7.02 9.39 32.18
#